data_3ff641086e5ce6c8f558d46682b96279
#
_entry.id   3ff641086e5ce6c8f558d46682b96279
#
_cell.length_a   1.000
_cell.length_b   1.000
_cell.length_c   1.000
_cell.angle_alpha   90.00
_cell.angle_beta   90.00
_cell.angle_gamma   90.00
#
_symmetry.space_group_name_H-M   'P 1'
#
loop_
_entity.id
_entity.type
_entity.pdbx_description
1 polymer ?
#
loop_
_entity_poly.entity_id
_entity_poly.type
_entity_poly.pdbx_seq_one_letter_code
_entity_poly.pdbx_strand_id
1 'polypeptide(L)'
;MNTRLGRFLFAVVILIAGAAAMADEPPQYEMTTYQLVLLKTVPGTERVGEREAVRLQEGHLAQLEALYGKGEALLSGPLSGAEGGIREAIVLNVGSVEKASQLMAENAWVEAGRLVPEVHTWWAARGILQPPEHLLHGERCILGLIRRPEGAPEYSGEKLQALQAGHMKNIQAMAASGDLVIAGPMGEDGELRGIFIFRTTDTARLAEMVARDPSVKAGRLGVELVPWRVPKGTV
;
A
#
# COMPACT_ATOMS: atom_id res chain seq x y z
N MET A 1 18.52 -20.43 -28.40
CA MET A 1 19.05 -19.49 -27.39
C MET A 1 17.98 -19.38 -26.31
N ASN A 2 18.14 -20.19 -25.25
CA ASN A 2 17.10 -20.34 -24.20
C ASN A 2 17.35 -19.34 -23.08
N THR A 3 16.50 -18.32 -22.98
CA THR A 3 16.42 -17.44 -21.80
C THR A 3 15.61 -18.17 -20.73
N ARG A 4 16.31 -18.67 -19.72
CA ARG A 4 15.71 -19.22 -18.52
C ARG A 4 15.14 -18.07 -17.68
N LEU A 5 13.82 -17.92 -17.71
CA LEU A 5 13.07 -17.09 -16.76
C LEU A 5 13.18 -17.76 -15.39
N GLY A 6 14.02 -17.21 -14.51
CA GLY A 6 14.12 -17.64 -13.13
C GLY A 6 12.85 -17.27 -12.38
N ARG A 7 11.93 -18.22 -12.23
CA ARG A 7 10.80 -18.12 -11.31
C ARG A 7 11.33 -18.14 -9.89
N PHE A 8 11.56 -16.96 -9.30
CA PHE A 8 11.71 -16.84 -7.86
C PHE A 8 10.33 -16.97 -7.22
N LEU A 9 10.02 -18.13 -6.67
CA LEU A 9 8.92 -18.33 -5.74
C LEU A 9 9.28 -17.60 -4.45
N PHE A 10 8.77 -16.38 -4.26
CA PHE A 10 8.81 -15.70 -2.97
C PHE A 10 7.70 -16.27 -2.09
N ALA A 11 8.04 -17.13 -1.15
CA ALA A 11 7.16 -17.44 -0.03
C ALA A 11 7.14 -16.21 0.90
N VAL A 12 6.15 -15.35 0.73
CA VAL A 12 5.91 -14.23 1.64
C VAL A 12 5.05 -14.75 2.79
N VAL A 13 5.67 -14.99 3.94
CA VAL A 13 4.98 -15.29 5.19
C VAL A 13 4.60 -13.96 5.84
N ILE A 14 3.32 -13.64 5.88
CA ILE A 14 2.80 -12.46 6.59
C ILE A 14 2.06 -12.93 7.84
N LEU A 15 2.51 -12.48 9.00
CA LEU A 15 1.85 -12.69 10.29
C LEU A 15 0.85 -11.55 10.55
N ILE A 16 -0.34 -11.91 10.99
CA ILE A 16 -1.32 -10.98 11.49
C ILE A 16 -1.53 -11.23 12.97
N ALA A 17 -1.54 -10.15 13.76
CA ALA A 17 -1.81 -10.20 15.17
C ALA A 17 -3.31 -10.44 15.43
N GLY A 18 -3.65 -11.68 15.67
CA GLY A 18 -4.91 -12.07 16.31
C GLY A 18 -4.58 -13.15 17.32
N ALA A 19 -4.96 -12.95 18.59
CA ALA A 19 -4.68 -13.76 19.75
C ALA A 19 -4.49 -15.27 19.44
N ALA A 20 -3.26 -15.74 19.34
CA ALA A 20 -2.92 -17.16 19.37
C ALA A 20 -1.66 -17.34 20.20
N ALA A 21 -1.88 -17.67 21.47
CA ALA A 21 -0.89 -18.40 22.23
C ALA A 21 -0.81 -19.81 21.64
N MET A 22 0.43 -20.30 21.41
CA MET A 22 0.76 -21.68 21.06
C MET A 22 0.44 -22.12 19.62
N ALA A 23 1.18 -21.63 18.63
CA ALA A 23 1.37 -22.36 17.40
C ALA A 23 2.83 -22.23 16.95
N ASP A 24 3.52 -23.37 16.79
CA ASP A 24 4.92 -23.47 16.36
C ASP A 24 5.15 -23.12 14.88
N GLU A 25 4.08 -22.95 14.09
CA GLU A 25 4.17 -22.53 12.69
C GLU A 25 3.43 -21.20 12.47
N PRO A 26 4.04 -20.23 11.76
CA PRO A 26 3.36 -18.99 11.40
C PRO A 26 2.16 -19.30 10.51
N PRO A 27 1.02 -18.59 10.68
CA PRO A 27 -0.17 -18.81 9.89
C PRO A 27 0.15 -18.67 8.39
N GLN A 28 -0.25 -19.67 7.60
CA GLN A 28 -0.14 -19.64 6.16
C GLN A 28 -1.36 -18.89 5.59
N TYR A 29 -1.10 -17.80 4.87
CA TYR A 29 -2.14 -17.04 4.19
C TYR A 29 -2.15 -17.35 2.70
N GLU A 30 -3.34 -17.47 2.14
CA GLU A 30 -3.50 -17.45 0.69
C GLU A 30 -3.13 -16.05 0.17
N MET A 31 -2.14 -15.99 -0.72
CA MET A 31 -1.71 -14.74 -1.33
C MET A 31 -2.56 -14.42 -2.56
N THR A 32 -2.88 -13.17 -2.75
CA THR A 32 -3.61 -12.68 -3.92
C THR A 32 -3.01 -11.36 -4.41
N THR A 33 -3.44 -10.91 -5.58
CA THR A 33 -3.10 -9.60 -6.11
C THR A 33 -4.25 -8.63 -5.91
N TYR A 34 -3.91 -7.44 -5.45
CA TYR A 34 -4.73 -6.25 -5.46
C TYR A 34 -4.10 -5.20 -6.37
N GLN A 35 -4.83 -4.15 -6.71
CA GLN A 35 -4.27 -3.01 -7.41
C GLN A 35 -4.22 -1.83 -6.45
N LEU A 36 -3.01 -1.37 -6.13
CA LEU A 36 -2.80 -0.13 -5.39
C LEU A 36 -2.83 1.03 -6.38
N VAL A 37 -3.73 1.96 -6.16
CA VAL A 37 -3.80 3.22 -6.92
C VAL A 37 -3.30 4.35 -6.03
N LEU A 38 -2.35 5.12 -6.52
CA LEU A 38 -1.90 6.38 -5.93
C LEU A 38 -2.38 7.52 -6.82
N LEU A 39 -3.34 8.31 -6.34
CA LEU A 39 -3.81 9.50 -7.03
C LEU A 39 -2.87 10.66 -6.75
N LYS A 40 -2.20 11.15 -7.79
CA LYS A 40 -1.21 12.23 -7.73
C LYS A 40 -1.74 13.52 -8.32
N THR A 41 -1.34 14.65 -7.73
CA THR A 41 -1.63 15.98 -8.29
C THR A 41 -0.94 16.12 -9.66
N VAL A 42 -1.65 16.64 -10.64
CA VAL A 42 -1.06 17.00 -11.93
C VAL A 42 -0.27 18.30 -11.75
N PRO A 43 1.06 18.32 -12.01
CA PRO A 43 1.87 19.51 -11.86
C PRO A 43 1.38 20.66 -12.74
N GLY A 44 1.48 21.89 -12.23
CA GLY A 44 1.12 23.10 -12.99
C GLY A 44 -0.39 23.36 -13.14
N THR A 45 -1.25 22.55 -12.56
CA THR A 45 -2.69 22.81 -12.57
C THR A 45 -3.06 23.90 -11.55
N GLU A 46 -3.92 24.83 -11.96
CA GLU A 46 -4.45 25.84 -11.07
C GLU A 46 -5.37 25.23 -10.00
N ARG A 47 -5.52 25.93 -8.88
CA ARG A 47 -6.51 25.54 -7.87
C ARG A 47 -7.93 25.60 -8.45
N VAL A 48 -8.71 24.58 -8.24
CA VAL A 48 -10.15 24.59 -8.57
C VAL A 48 -10.89 25.53 -7.62
N GLY A 49 -11.91 26.22 -8.13
CA GLY A 49 -12.81 26.98 -7.29
C GLY A 49 -13.61 26.09 -6.34
N GLU A 50 -14.07 26.67 -5.23
CA GLU A 50 -14.74 25.91 -4.15
C GLU A 50 -15.94 25.09 -4.66
N ARG A 51 -16.79 25.67 -5.49
CA ARG A 51 -17.98 24.97 -6.05
C ARG A 51 -17.59 23.78 -6.93
N GLU A 52 -16.55 23.95 -7.74
CA GLU A 52 -16.03 22.87 -8.57
C GLU A 52 -15.39 21.77 -7.71
N ALA A 53 -14.61 22.14 -6.69
CA ALA A 53 -14.01 21.18 -5.76
C ALA A 53 -15.08 20.33 -5.07
N VAL A 54 -16.18 20.93 -4.61
CA VAL A 54 -17.31 20.20 -4.02
C VAL A 54 -17.90 19.20 -5.00
N ARG A 55 -18.21 19.63 -6.24
CA ARG A 55 -18.77 18.78 -7.27
C ARG A 55 -17.84 17.61 -7.63
N LEU A 56 -16.53 17.86 -7.77
CA LEU A 56 -15.55 16.81 -8.05
C LEU A 56 -15.44 15.83 -6.90
N GLN A 57 -15.49 16.32 -5.66
CA GLN A 57 -15.46 15.47 -4.47
C GLN A 57 -16.71 14.61 -4.35
N GLU A 58 -17.89 15.16 -4.63
CA GLU A 58 -19.14 14.38 -4.65
C GLU A 58 -19.09 13.27 -5.70
N GLY A 59 -18.63 13.56 -6.92
CA GLY A 59 -18.46 12.55 -7.98
C GLY A 59 -17.46 11.46 -7.60
N HIS A 60 -16.33 11.84 -7.01
CA HIS A 60 -15.32 10.91 -6.49
C HIS A 60 -15.88 9.98 -5.40
N LEU A 61 -16.58 10.53 -4.41
CA LEU A 61 -17.18 9.73 -3.33
C LEU A 61 -18.27 8.79 -3.86
N ALA A 62 -19.11 9.24 -4.80
CA ALA A 62 -20.12 8.40 -5.42
C ALA A 62 -19.50 7.22 -6.18
N GLN A 63 -18.39 7.44 -6.88
CA GLN A 63 -17.64 6.36 -7.52
C GLN A 63 -17.10 5.36 -6.51
N LEU A 64 -16.43 5.84 -5.45
CA LEU A 64 -15.90 4.97 -4.39
C LEU A 64 -17.01 4.15 -3.75
N GLU A 65 -18.15 4.76 -3.43
CA GLU A 65 -19.31 4.06 -2.87
C GLU A 65 -19.79 2.93 -3.79
N ALA A 66 -19.88 3.19 -5.09
CA ALA A 66 -20.25 2.17 -6.07
C ALA A 66 -19.22 1.03 -6.16
N LEU A 67 -17.92 1.34 -6.08
CA LEU A 67 -16.84 0.34 -6.08
C LEU A 67 -16.84 -0.52 -4.82
N TYR A 68 -17.08 0.08 -3.65
CA TYR A 68 -17.25 -0.65 -2.39
C TYR A 68 -18.48 -1.56 -2.42
N GLY A 69 -19.61 -1.06 -2.93
CA GLY A 69 -20.84 -1.84 -3.07
C GLY A 69 -20.69 -3.08 -3.95
N LYS A 70 -19.72 -3.07 -4.89
CA LYS A 70 -19.37 -4.21 -5.75
C LYS A 70 -18.26 -5.09 -5.18
N GLY A 71 -17.64 -4.72 -4.06
CA GLY A 71 -16.45 -5.37 -3.53
C GLY A 71 -15.19 -5.16 -4.40
N GLU A 72 -15.22 -4.17 -5.30
CA GLU A 72 -14.09 -3.79 -6.17
C GLU A 72 -13.12 -2.83 -5.48
N ALA A 73 -13.54 -2.08 -4.46
CA ALA A 73 -12.67 -1.32 -3.56
C ALA A 73 -12.67 -1.96 -2.17
N LEU A 74 -11.51 -2.01 -1.52
CA LEU A 74 -11.34 -2.53 -0.15
C LEU A 74 -10.90 -1.45 0.83
N LEU A 75 -10.12 -0.49 0.36
CA LEU A 75 -9.55 0.56 1.19
C LEU A 75 -9.31 1.80 0.34
N SER A 76 -9.68 2.97 0.83
CA SER A 76 -9.39 4.23 0.16
C SER A 76 -9.33 5.39 1.14
N GLY A 77 -8.68 6.46 0.74
CA GLY A 77 -8.76 7.71 1.46
C GLY A 77 -7.56 8.63 1.28
N PRO A 78 -7.70 9.87 1.79
CA PRO A 78 -6.69 10.89 1.62
C PRO A 78 -5.44 10.63 2.46
N LEU A 79 -4.30 10.92 1.87
CA LEU A 79 -2.98 10.92 2.48
C LEU A 79 -2.58 12.34 2.89
N SER A 80 -1.89 12.47 4.02
CA SER A 80 -1.42 13.75 4.54
C SER A 80 0.10 13.82 4.50
N GLY A 81 0.65 14.73 3.68
CA GLY A 81 2.09 14.99 3.63
C GLY A 81 2.89 13.97 2.84
N ALA A 82 2.26 13.15 2.00
CA ALA A 82 2.97 12.21 1.12
C ALA A 82 3.83 12.95 0.09
N GLU A 83 5.02 12.41 -0.15
CA GLU A 83 5.93 12.90 -1.18
C GLU A 83 5.39 12.66 -2.61
N GLY A 84 5.99 13.32 -3.61
CA GLY A 84 5.63 13.11 -5.01
C GLY A 84 4.21 13.54 -5.39
N GLY A 85 3.56 14.40 -4.56
CA GLY A 85 2.24 14.94 -4.84
C GLY A 85 1.09 13.94 -4.67
N ILE A 86 1.32 12.82 -4.01
CA ILE A 86 0.29 11.80 -3.74
C ILE A 86 -0.77 12.40 -2.79
N ARG A 87 -2.02 12.35 -3.22
CA ARG A 87 -3.17 12.90 -2.47
C ARG A 87 -4.00 11.83 -1.81
N GLU A 88 -4.07 10.67 -2.42
CA GLU A 88 -4.92 9.57 -1.98
C GLU A 88 -4.32 8.23 -2.38
N ALA A 89 -4.58 7.21 -1.58
CA ALA A 89 -4.35 5.82 -1.94
C ALA A 89 -5.66 5.03 -1.94
N ILE A 90 -5.79 4.12 -2.90
CA ILE A 90 -6.96 3.24 -3.04
C ILE A 90 -6.45 1.82 -3.28
N VAL A 91 -6.99 0.85 -2.55
CA VAL A 91 -6.74 -0.58 -2.80
C VAL A 91 -7.96 -1.16 -3.50
N LEU A 92 -7.77 -1.59 -4.73
CA LEU A 92 -8.80 -2.21 -5.55
C LEU A 92 -8.63 -3.73 -5.61
N ASN A 93 -9.73 -4.44 -5.48
CA ASN A 93 -9.83 -5.90 -5.65
C ASN A 93 -10.31 -6.21 -7.08
N VAL A 94 -9.47 -5.91 -8.05
CA VAL A 94 -9.75 -6.13 -9.47
C VAL A 94 -8.60 -6.88 -10.15
N GLY A 95 -8.89 -7.58 -11.25
CA GLY A 95 -8.01 -8.59 -11.82
C GLY A 95 -6.75 -8.06 -12.51
N SER A 96 -6.65 -6.76 -12.84
CA SER A 96 -5.47 -6.22 -13.54
C SER A 96 -5.30 -4.71 -13.39
N VAL A 97 -4.09 -4.23 -13.69
CA VAL A 97 -3.74 -2.81 -13.78
C VAL A 97 -4.60 -2.08 -14.80
N GLU A 98 -4.88 -2.70 -15.95
CA GLU A 98 -5.70 -2.12 -17.01
C GLU A 98 -7.13 -1.87 -16.51
N LYS A 99 -7.71 -2.85 -15.80
CA LYS A 99 -9.06 -2.68 -15.22
C LYS A 99 -9.09 -1.59 -14.15
N ALA A 100 -8.10 -1.54 -13.27
CA ALA A 100 -7.98 -0.47 -12.28
C ALA A 100 -7.82 0.90 -12.94
N SER A 101 -6.98 1.00 -13.97
CA SER A 101 -6.78 2.24 -14.73
C SER A 101 -8.05 2.72 -15.43
N GLN A 102 -8.84 1.80 -16.03
CA GLN A 102 -10.14 2.11 -16.62
C GLN A 102 -11.12 2.67 -15.59
N LEU A 103 -11.23 2.04 -14.43
CA LEU A 103 -12.09 2.52 -13.34
C LEU A 103 -11.65 3.91 -12.86
N MET A 104 -10.35 4.13 -12.70
CA MET A 104 -9.84 5.42 -12.24
C MET A 104 -9.93 6.52 -13.32
N ALA A 105 -9.96 6.18 -14.60
CA ALA A 105 -10.22 7.17 -15.66
C ALA A 105 -11.62 7.82 -15.54
N GLU A 106 -12.58 7.12 -14.96
CA GLU A 106 -13.95 7.63 -14.69
C GLU A 106 -14.04 8.44 -13.38
N ASN A 107 -12.94 8.61 -12.66
CA ASN A 107 -12.90 9.40 -11.43
C ASN A 107 -13.02 10.90 -11.74
N ALA A 108 -13.92 11.61 -11.06
CA ALA A 108 -14.21 13.00 -11.35
C ALA A 108 -12.97 13.93 -11.29
N TRP A 109 -12.03 13.69 -10.34
CA TRP A 109 -10.79 14.45 -10.26
C TRP A 109 -9.82 14.12 -11.39
N VAL A 110 -9.82 12.85 -11.87
CA VAL A 110 -9.00 12.40 -13.00
C VAL A 110 -9.57 12.93 -14.32
N GLU A 111 -10.88 12.82 -14.56
CA GLU A 111 -11.56 13.37 -15.73
C GLU A 111 -11.35 14.89 -15.85
N ALA A 112 -11.35 15.61 -14.72
CA ALA A 112 -11.08 17.05 -14.69
C ALA A 112 -9.59 17.38 -14.88
N GLY A 113 -8.70 16.40 -15.08
CA GLY A 113 -7.25 16.58 -15.24
C GLY A 113 -6.57 17.17 -14.01
N ARG A 114 -7.12 16.96 -12.82
CA ARG A 114 -6.57 17.47 -11.54
C ARG A 114 -5.72 16.43 -10.83
N LEU A 115 -6.07 15.17 -10.99
CA LEU A 115 -5.31 14.04 -10.49
C LEU A 115 -4.95 13.09 -11.63
N VAL A 116 -3.87 12.36 -11.46
CA VAL A 116 -3.45 11.26 -12.34
C VAL A 116 -3.26 10.00 -11.50
N PRO A 117 -3.85 8.86 -11.90
CA PRO A 117 -3.64 7.59 -11.21
C PRO A 117 -2.31 6.97 -11.60
N GLU A 118 -1.54 6.53 -10.60
CA GLU A 118 -0.44 5.60 -10.74
C GLU A 118 -0.88 4.28 -10.15
N VAL A 119 -0.88 3.21 -10.95
CA VAL A 119 -1.46 1.91 -10.58
C VAL A 119 -0.36 0.86 -10.49
N HIS A 120 -0.34 0.13 -9.38
CA HIS A 120 0.62 -0.92 -9.08
C HIS A 120 -0.07 -2.21 -8.72
N THR A 121 0.46 -3.35 -9.20
CA THR A 121 0.04 -4.66 -8.70
C THR A 121 0.67 -4.90 -7.33
N TRP A 122 -0.15 -5.13 -6.32
CA TRP A 122 0.27 -5.39 -4.95
C TRP A 122 -0.07 -6.82 -4.52
N TRP A 123 0.93 -7.58 -4.10
CA TRP A 123 0.75 -8.93 -3.57
C TRP A 123 0.55 -8.87 -2.07
N ALA A 124 -0.58 -9.39 -1.58
CA ALA A 124 -0.88 -9.39 -0.16
C ALA A 124 -1.76 -10.59 0.25
N ALA A 125 -1.91 -10.79 1.56
CA ALA A 125 -2.75 -11.83 2.11
C ALA A 125 -4.23 -11.59 1.79
N ARG A 126 -4.92 -12.61 1.31
CA ARG A 126 -6.35 -12.57 1.00
C ARG A 126 -7.18 -12.43 2.28
N GLY A 127 -8.23 -11.63 2.21
CA GLY A 127 -9.27 -11.58 3.24
C GLY A 127 -8.90 -10.79 4.51
N ILE A 128 -7.76 -10.08 4.51
CA ILE A 128 -7.37 -9.23 5.64
C ILE A 128 -8.07 -7.88 5.59
N LEU A 129 -8.08 -7.25 4.42
CA LEU A 129 -8.83 -6.03 4.21
C LEU A 129 -10.29 -6.37 3.98
N GLN A 130 -11.16 -5.71 4.71
CA GLN A 130 -12.61 -5.88 4.60
C GLN A 130 -13.24 -4.61 4.03
N PRO A 131 -14.28 -4.72 3.20
CA PRO A 131 -15.01 -3.54 2.76
C PRO A 131 -15.62 -2.83 3.99
N PRO A 132 -15.63 -1.49 4.02
CA PRO A 132 -16.16 -0.72 5.14
C PRO A 132 -17.67 -0.84 5.24
N GLU A 133 -18.16 -0.75 6.47
CA GLU A 133 -19.60 -0.62 6.71
C GLU A 133 -20.15 0.76 6.28
N HIS A 134 -19.33 1.82 6.44
CA HIS A 134 -19.68 3.20 6.10
C HIS A 134 -18.47 4.00 5.65
N LEU A 135 -18.60 4.79 4.57
CA LEU A 135 -17.52 5.63 4.02
C LEU A 135 -17.22 6.89 4.86
N LEU A 136 -18.19 7.38 5.64
CA LEU A 136 -18.14 8.73 6.25
C LEU A 136 -17.40 8.82 7.59
N HIS A 137 -17.08 7.72 8.24
CA HIS A 137 -16.40 7.70 9.55
C HIS A 137 -14.99 7.15 9.43
N GLY A 138 -14.07 7.99 8.91
CA GLY A 138 -12.68 7.59 8.72
C GLY A 138 -11.95 7.35 10.04
N GLU A 139 -11.24 6.23 10.13
CA GLU A 139 -10.21 6.02 11.13
C GLU A 139 -8.84 6.45 10.59
N ARG A 140 -7.87 6.56 11.50
CA ARG A 140 -6.51 6.96 11.16
C ARG A 140 -5.60 5.75 11.24
N CYS A 141 -4.84 5.55 10.20
CA CYS A 141 -3.77 4.58 10.13
C CYS A 141 -2.53 5.20 9.46
N ILE A 142 -1.46 4.43 9.31
CA ILE A 142 -0.27 4.86 8.60
C ILE A 142 -0.05 3.93 7.40
N LEU A 143 0.12 4.53 6.22
CA LEU A 143 0.62 3.86 5.03
C LEU A 143 2.14 4.01 5.00
N GLY A 144 2.87 2.90 4.98
CA GLY A 144 4.30 2.86 4.76
C GLY A 144 4.58 2.58 3.29
N LEU A 145 5.11 3.53 2.55
CA LEU A 145 5.55 3.35 1.16
C LEU A 145 7.01 2.90 1.17
N ILE A 146 7.26 1.65 0.78
CA ILE A 146 8.60 1.07 0.72
C ILE A 146 9.18 1.36 -0.65
N ARG A 147 10.24 2.17 -0.69
CA ARG A 147 10.88 2.58 -1.93
C ARG A 147 12.32 2.07 -2.03
N ARG A 148 12.80 1.90 -3.25
CA ARG A 148 14.22 1.80 -3.54
C ARG A 148 14.73 3.21 -3.83
N PRO A 149 15.57 3.81 -2.96
CA PRO A 149 16.12 5.13 -3.21
C PRO A 149 16.95 5.17 -4.51
N GLU A 150 16.97 6.30 -5.17
CA GLU A 150 17.89 6.53 -6.29
C GLU A 150 19.33 6.33 -5.82
N GLY A 151 20.14 5.62 -6.62
CA GLY A 151 21.51 5.27 -6.23
C GLY A 151 21.64 4.27 -5.09
N ALA A 152 20.54 3.60 -4.67
CA ALA A 152 20.59 2.57 -3.63
C ALA A 152 21.63 1.49 -3.97
N PRO A 153 22.43 1.05 -2.97
CA PRO A 153 23.47 0.04 -3.18
C PRO A 153 22.90 -1.26 -3.74
N GLU A 154 23.65 -1.88 -4.65
CA GLU A 154 23.35 -3.21 -5.15
C GLU A 154 24.01 -4.27 -4.28
N TYR A 155 23.24 -5.30 -3.98
CA TYR A 155 23.71 -6.46 -3.22
C TYR A 155 23.39 -7.74 -3.99
N SER A 156 24.25 -8.74 -3.90
CA SER A 156 24.07 -10.05 -4.53
C SER A 156 24.46 -11.18 -3.58
N GLY A 157 24.19 -12.42 -3.99
CA GLY A 157 24.57 -13.62 -3.27
C GLY A 157 24.10 -13.64 -1.80
N GLU A 158 24.97 -14.11 -0.94
CA GLU A 158 24.68 -14.28 0.51
C GLU A 158 24.31 -12.97 1.20
N LYS A 159 24.91 -11.85 0.81
CA LYS A 159 24.61 -10.54 1.39
C LYS A 159 23.16 -10.13 1.12
N LEU A 160 22.68 -10.29 -0.13
CA LEU A 160 21.30 -10.01 -0.49
C LEU A 160 20.32 -10.94 0.27
N GLN A 161 20.65 -12.22 0.37
CA GLN A 161 19.84 -13.20 1.12
C GLN A 161 19.75 -12.82 2.60
N ALA A 162 20.86 -12.42 3.22
CA ALA A 162 20.89 -12.00 4.63
C ALA A 162 20.04 -10.73 4.86
N LEU A 163 20.12 -9.74 3.95
CA LEU A 163 19.30 -8.54 4.02
C LEU A 163 17.80 -8.88 3.88
N GLN A 164 17.45 -9.77 2.95
CA GLN A 164 16.06 -10.20 2.73
C GLN A 164 15.52 -10.95 3.94
N ALA A 165 16.29 -11.89 4.50
CA ALA A 165 15.92 -12.63 5.71
C ALA A 165 15.71 -11.70 6.91
N GLY A 166 16.60 -10.72 7.08
CA GLY A 166 16.48 -9.71 8.13
C GLY A 166 15.28 -8.79 7.96
N HIS A 167 14.97 -8.39 6.72
CA HIS A 167 13.76 -7.63 6.36
C HIS A 167 12.50 -8.42 6.76
N MET A 168 12.41 -9.70 6.37
CA MET A 168 11.27 -10.56 6.72
C MET A 168 11.13 -10.72 8.24
N LYS A 169 12.24 -10.88 8.97
CA LYS A 169 12.22 -10.94 10.44
C LYS A 169 11.71 -9.64 11.06
N ASN A 170 12.07 -8.49 10.49
CA ASN A 170 11.57 -7.19 10.96
C ASN A 170 10.06 -7.05 10.72
N ILE A 171 9.55 -7.46 9.54
CA ILE A 171 8.11 -7.51 9.24
C ILE A 171 7.38 -8.39 10.28
N GLN A 172 7.89 -9.59 10.57
CA GLN A 172 7.32 -10.48 11.58
C GLN A 172 7.27 -9.83 12.97
N ALA A 173 8.31 -9.11 13.36
CA ALA A 173 8.35 -8.40 14.64
C ALA A 173 7.31 -7.27 14.70
N MET A 174 7.12 -6.53 13.60
CA MET A 174 6.08 -5.49 13.48
C MET A 174 4.67 -6.09 13.52
N ALA A 175 4.46 -7.24 12.90
CA ALA A 175 3.19 -7.94 12.96
C ALA A 175 2.90 -8.47 14.38
N ALA A 176 3.91 -9.06 15.04
CA ALA A 176 3.79 -9.58 16.41
C ALA A 176 3.51 -8.47 17.44
N SER A 177 3.92 -7.22 17.18
CA SER A 177 3.56 -6.08 18.05
C SER A 177 2.09 -5.65 17.93
N GLY A 178 1.36 -6.13 16.91
CA GLY A 178 -0.01 -5.75 16.62
C GLY A 178 -0.16 -4.43 15.86
N ASP A 179 0.95 -3.74 15.56
CA ASP A 179 0.92 -2.48 14.83
C ASP A 179 0.71 -2.68 13.33
N LEU A 180 1.38 -3.69 12.73
CA LEU A 180 1.27 -3.98 11.31
C LEU A 180 0.03 -4.83 11.02
N VAL A 181 -0.87 -4.29 10.19
CA VAL A 181 -2.09 -4.99 9.74
C VAL A 181 -1.77 -5.91 8.57
N ILE A 182 -1.10 -5.38 7.56
CA ILE A 182 -0.79 -6.10 6.33
C ILE A 182 0.45 -5.49 5.66
N ALA A 183 1.22 -6.32 5.01
CA ALA A 183 2.39 -5.96 4.23
C ALA A 183 2.44 -6.76 2.94
N GLY A 184 3.10 -6.21 1.93
CA GLY A 184 3.32 -6.95 0.71
C GLY A 184 4.17 -6.22 -0.32
N PRO A 185 4.82 -6.97 -1.22
CA PRO A 185 5.62 -6.40 -2.30
C PRO A 185 4.76 -5.95 -3.47
N MET A 186 5.30 -5.04 -4.29
CA MET A 186 4.77 -4.78 -5.63
C MET A 186 5.11 -5.94 -6.57
N GLY A 187 4.25 -6.16 -7.57
CA GLY A 187 4.42 -7.22 -8.57
C GLY A 187 5.42 -6.87 -9.66
N GLU A 188 5.66 -5.60 -9.88
CA GLU A 188 6.60 -5.06 -10.87
C GLU A 188 7.89 -4.55 -10.23
N ASP A 189 8.94 -4.49 -11.04
CA ASP A 189 10.18 -3.82 -10.67
C ASP A 189 10.06 -2.31 -10.90
N GLY A 190 10.22 -1.53 -9.84
CA GLY A 190 10.10 -0.08 -9.85
C GLY A 190 10.73 0.57 -8.62
N GLU A 191 10.54 1.86 -8.47
CA GLU A 191 10.95 2.60 -7.27
C GLU A 191 10.13 2.12 -6.06
N LEU A 192 8.80 2.03 -6.19
CA LEU A 192 7.92 1.49 -5.16
C LEU A 192 8.06 -0.02 -5.11
N ARG A 193 8.52 -0.55 -3.98
CA ARG A 193 8.84 -1.98 -3.78
C ARG A 193 7.77 -2.74 -3.01
N GLY A 194 6.95 -2.03 -2.25
CA GLY A 194 5.91 -2.62 -1.42
C GLY A 194 5.25 -1.58 -0.53
N ILE A 195 4.25 -2.02 0.23
CA ILE A 195 3.62 -1.18 1.25
C ILE A 195 3.45 -1.92 2.57
N PHE A 196 3.38 -1.12 3.64
CA PHE A 196 2.89 -1.49 4.96
C PHE A 196 1.60 -0.73 5.24
N ILE A 197 0.65 -1.38 5.91
CA ILE A 197 -0.51 -0.71 6.50
C ILE A 197 -0.46 -0.95 8.00
N PHE A 198 -0.34 0.14 8.78
CA PHE A 198 -0.24 0.09 10.23
C PHE A 198 -1.50 0.66 10.88
N ARG A 199 -2.01 -0.04 11.91
CA ARG A 199 -3.17 0.41 12.68
C ARG A 199 -2.84 1.59 13.60
N THR A 200 -1.62 1.66 14.10
CA THR A 200 -1.18 2.76 15.00
C THR A 200 -0.96 4.06 14.23
N THR A 201 -1.15 5.18 14.93
CA THR A 201 -0.81 6.53 14.43
C THR A 201 0.48 7.08 15.02
N ASP A 202 1.18 6.30 15.84
CA ASP A 202 2.46 6.68 16.44
C ASP A 202 3.60 6.54 15.42
N THR A 203 3.80 7.57 14.62
CA THR A 203 4.83 7.62 13.58
C THR A 203 6.24 7.54 14.15
N ALA A 204 6.49 8.04 15.36
CA ALA A 204 7.81 7.97 16.00
C ALA A 204 8.17 6.52 16.32
N ARG A 205 7.25 5.79 16.93
CA ARG A 205 7.40 4.37 17.20
C ARG A 205 7.60 3.56 15.92
N LEU A 206 6.80 3.83 14.88
CA LEU A 206 6.95 3.14 13.59
C LEU A 206 8.29 3.45 12.93
N ALA A 207 8.77 4.69 12.99
CA ALA A 207 10.07 5.06 12.46
C ALA A 207 11.22 4.27 13.13
N GLU A 208 11.15 4.08 14.45
CA GLU A 208 12.12 3.24 15.17
C GLU A 208 12.07 1.78 14.73
N MET A 209 10.85 1.22 14.53
CA MET A 209 10.67 -0.17 14.09
C MET A 209 11.18 -0.38 12.67
N VAL A 210 10.89 0.55 11.76
CA VAL A 210 11.38 0.55 10.37
C VAL A 210 12.90 0.71 10.34
N ALA A 211 13.47 1.60 11.16
CA ALA A 211 14.92 1.81 11.24
C ALA A 211 15.71 0.58 11.73
N ARG A 212 15.06 -0.42 12.34
CA ARG A 212 15.70 -1.68 12.72
C ARG A 212 15.92 -2.62 11.53
N ASP A 213 15.22 -2.40 10.42
CA ASP A 213 15.30 -3.21 9.22
C ASP A 213 16.71 -3.20 8.61
N PRO A 214 17.35 -4.35 8.41
CA PRO A 214 18.69 -4.40 7.81
C PRO A 214 18.74 -3.85 6.38
N SER A 215 17.68 -3.98 5.59
CA SER A 215 17.62 -3.42 4.24
C SER A 215 17.51 -1.89 4.24
N VAL A 216 16.85 -1.33 5.26
CA VAL A 216 16.80 0.13 5.48
C VAL A 216 18.16 0.63 5.97
N LYS A 217 18.77 -0.03 6.98
CA LYS A 217 20.12 0.30 7.48
C LYS A 217 21.19 0.25 6.39
N ALA A 218 21.06 -0.67 5.44
CA ALA A 218 21.98 -0.83 4.33
C ALA A 218 21.72 0.17 3.18
N GLY A 219 20.74 1.07 3.31
CA GLY A 219 20.36 2.02 2.26
C GLY A 219 19.73 1.39 1.01
N ARG A 220 19.38 0.09 1.08
CA ARG A 220 18.75 -0.63 -0.03
C ARG A 220 17.27 -0.25 -0.18
N LEU A 221 16.61 0.01 0.94
CA LEU A 221 15.21 0.43 1.03
C LEU A 221 15.09 1.70 1.88
N GLY A 222 14.13 2.54 1.51
CA GLY A 222 13.59 3.61 2.34
C GLY A 222 12.13 3.35 2.61
N VAL A 223 11.59 3.88 3.71
CA VAL A 223 10.16 3.79 4.02
C VAL A 223 9.66 5.16 4.39
N GLU A 224 8.71 5.65 3.63
CA GLU A 224 7.96 6.86 3.90
C GLU A 224 6.71 6.50 4.70
N LEU A 225 6.54 7.05 5.90
CA LEU A 225 5.40 6.82 6.78
C LEU A 225 4.38 7.95 6.61
N VAL A 226 3.24 7.67 5.99
CA VAL A 226 2.25 8.68 5.61
C VAL A 226 0.96 8.48 6.40
N PRO A 227 0.47 9.50 7.13
CA PRO A 227 -0.85 9.44 7.74
C PRO A 227 -1.94 9.25 6.68
N TRP A 228 -2.73 8.20 6.87
CA TRP A 228 -3.81 7.80 5.98
C TRP A 228 -5.13 7.79 6.73
N ARG A 229 -6.14 8.44 6.18
CA ARG A 229 -7.49 8.41 6.74
C ARG A 229 -8.33 7.47 5.89
N VAL A 230 -8.79 6.38 6.49
CA VAL A 230 -9.52 5.30 5.81
C VAL A 230 -10.92 5.14 6.40
N PRO A 231 -11.88 4.51 5.70
CA PRO A 231 -13.18 4.19 6.26
C PRO A 231 -13.04 3.31 7.51
N LYS A 232 -13.92 3.49 8.48
CA LYS A 232 -13.88 2.76 9.75
C LYS A 232 -14.12 1.26 9.54
N GLY A 233 -13.36 0.43 10.26
CA GLY A 233 -13.50 -1.02 10.27
C GLY A 233 -12.80 -1.72 9.10
N THR A 234 -11.95 -1.01 8.34
CA THR A 234 -11.21 -1.59 7.21
C THR A 234 -9.80 -2.08 7.57
N VAL A 235 -9.22 -1.63 8.72
CA VAL A 235 -7.87 -1.96 9.19
C VAL A 235 -7.82 -2.34 10.66
#